data_25150bbef7b44e833b94db3568f1d22a
#
_entry.id   25150bbef7b44e833b94db3568f1d22a
#
_cell.length_a   1.000
_cell.length_b   1.000
_cell.length_c   1.000
_cell.angle_alpha   90.00
_cell.angle_beta   90.00
_cell.angle_gamma   90.00
#
_symmetry.space_group_name_H-M   'P 1'
#
loop_
_entity.id
_entity.type
_entity.pdbx_description
1 polymer ?
#
loop_
_entity_poly.entity_id
_entity_poly.type
_entity_poly.pdbx_seq_one_letter_code
_entity_poly.pdbx_strand_id
1 'polypeptide(L)'
;MWTPGCTWGLDGRLRQPLNDKKWGKEKAMWPSRRAEYQRIAGELANARGPLALQGLPDQATIDTLAMQFIASLRREDYYRLVQNKPIGALRADPGHPSFDPERAVAYHVQQGDIDEAGWLVFLMTHFARPLSGWQRLKDVYGRLGAGRWDWTTVIANPQAFYNWLDANWQGIGGAFGNHRKYESLRPGAKRPMKRAVADYLAWIGPGGHAAFFANAVRTAGNNPHTIFDHLYRSLKILSFGRLAKFDYLSLVGRYGIAPIEAGSAYLDGATGPGRGARQIFDGNPLSRTSNVNLQAKLDALDLRLKVGMAVMEDALCNWQKSPRRFVHYLG
;
A
#
# COMPACT_ATOMS: atom_id res chain seq x y z
N MET A 1 -1.64 -22.60 4.33
CA MET A 1 -0.34 -22.35 4.97
C MET A 1 0.55 -21.65 3.96
N TRP A 2 0.85 -20.38 4.15
CA TRP A 2 1.80 -19.65 3.31
C TRP A 2 3.19 -19.85 3.89
N THR A 3 4.04 -20.55 3.17
CA THR A 3 5.46 -20.61 3.52
C THR A 3 6.11 -19.25 3.21
N PRO A 4 6.95 -18.69 4.10
CA PRO A 4 7.69 -17.46 3.83
C PRO A 4 8.54 -17.64 2.57
N GLY A 5 8.30 -16.82 1.56
CA GLY A 5 9.11 -16.83 0.34
C GLY A 5 8.41 -17.15 -0.97
N CYS A 6 7.08 -17.33 -1.00
CA CYS A 6 6.36 -17.57 -2.26
C CYS A 6 6.00 -16.26 -2.97
N THR A 7 6.21 -16.18 -4.29
CA THR A 7 5.81 -15.07 -5.16
C THR A 7 4.88 -15.57 -6.25
N TRP A 8 3.91 -14.74 -6.65
CA TRP A 8 3.05 -15.03 -7.81
C TRP A 8 3.83 -14.85 -9.12
N GLY A 9 3.80 -15.85 -9.98
CA GLY A 9 4.30 -15.72 -11.35
C GLY A 9 3.30 -14.95 -12.23
N LEU A 10 3.76 -14.45 -13.37
CA LEU A 10 2.92 -13.79 -14.39
C LEU A 10 1.80 -14.69 -14.93
N ASP A 11 1.91 -16.00 -14.73
CA ASP A 11 0.95 -17.04 -15.09
C ASP A 11 -0.12 -17.30 -14.00
N GLY A 12 -0.13 -16.51 -12.93
CA GLY A 12 -1.08 -16.65 -11.82
C GLY A 12 -0.77 -17.82 -10.88
N ARG A 13 0.40 -18.43 -10.98
CA ARG A 13 0.84 -19.52 -10.09
C ARG A 13 1.77 -19.00 -9.00
N LEU A 14 1.61 -19.57 -7.80
CA LEU A 14 2.51 -19.31 -6.68
C LEU A 14 3.88 -19.91 -7.01
N ARG A 15 4.90 -19.08 -7.12
CA ARG A 15 6.28 -19.57 -7.27
C ARG A 15 7.01 -19.38 -5.94
N GLN A 16 7.58 -20.47 -5.44
CA GLN A 16 8.52 -20.40 -4.32
C GLN A 16 9.76 -19.60 -4.75
N PRO A 17 10.43 -18.87 -3.83
CA PRO A 17 11.74 -18.31 -4.11
C PRO A 17 12.66 -19.45 -4.50
N LEU A 18 13.39 -19.24 -5.59
CA LEU A 18 14.36 -20.22 -6.06
C LEU A 18 15.33 -20.54 -4.91
N ASN A 19 15.41 -21.85 -4.61
CA ASN A 19 16.12 -22.39 -3.46
C ASN A 19 17.60 -21.92 -3.45
N ASP A 20 18.04 -21.42 -2.30
CA ASP A 20 19.33 -20.76 -2.04
C ASP A 20 20.60 -21.49 -2.49
N LYS A 21 20.51 -22.74 -2.86
CA LYS A 21 21.68 -23.58 -3.20
C LYS A 21 22.19 -23.46 -4.64
N LYS A 22 21.46 -22.80 -5.55
CA LYS A 22 21.80 -22.76 -7.00
C LYS A 22 22.41 -21.45 -7.52
N TRP A 23 22.37 -20.38 -6.75
CA TRP A 23 22.75 -19.05 -7.25
C TRP A 23 23.71 -18.37 -6.27
N GLY A 24 24.94 -18.09 -6.59
CA GLY A 24 25.93 -17.42 -5.76
C GLY A 24 25.40 -16.24 -4.90
N LYS A 25 26.15 -15.19 -4.64
CA LYS A 25 25.71 -14.02 -3.86
C LYS A 25 24.53 -13.24 -4.47
N GLU A 26 24.15 -13.53 -5.73
CA GLU A 26 22.99 -12.98 -6.47
C GLU A 26 21.66 -13.71 -6.20
N LYS A 27 21.59 -14.50 -5.17
CA LYS A 27 20.63 -15.60 -4.93
C LYS A 27 19.17 -15.22 -4.74
N ALA A 28 18.88 -13.98 -4.43
CA ALA A 28 17.52 -13.54 -4.10
C ALA A 28 16.89 -12.67 -5.19
N MET A 29 17.61 -12.39 -6.27
CA MET A 29 17.14 -11.49 -7.31
C MET A 29 16.25 -12.18 -8.33
N TRP A 30 15.18 -11.46 -8.76
CA TRP A 30 14.36 -11.88 -9.87
C TRP A 30 15.14 -11.67 -11.19
N PRO A 31 15.36 -12.70 -12.01
CA PRO A 31 16.20 -12.60 -13.21
C PRO A 31 15.78 -11.47 -14.16
N SER A 32 14.48 -11.23 -14.32
CA SER A 32 13.93 -10.17 -15.17
C SER A 32 14.21 -8.75 -14.65
N ARG A 33 14.73 -8.60 -13.45
CA ARG A 33 15.04 -7.32 -12.80
C ARG A 33 16.54 -7.07 -12.61
N ARG A 34 17.38 -7.90 -13.21
CA ARG A 34 18.84 -7.80 -13.06
C ARG A 34 19.37 -6.43 -13.50
N ALA A 35 18.96 -5.95 -14.67
CA ALA A 35 19.41 -4.65 -15.18
C ALA A 35 19.00 -3.48 -14.26
N GLU A 36 17.76 -3.51 -13.77
CA GLU A 36 17.26 -2.50 -12.84
C GLU A 36 17.98 -2.55 -11.49
N TYR A 37 18.21 -3.74 -10.96
CA TYR A 37 19.03 -3.90 -9.76
C TYR A 37 20.43 -3.34 -9.94
N GLN A 38 21.12 -3.68 -11.04
CA GLN A 38 22.48 -3.17 -11.33
C GLN A 38 22.49 -1.64 -11.42
N ARG A 39 21.49 -1.06 -12.07
CA ARG A 39 21.32 0.41 -12.13
C ARG A 39 21.17 1.01 -10.73
N ILE A 40 20.24 0.48 -9.92
CA ILE A 40 19.98 1.00 -8.57
C ILE A 40 21.21 0.81 -7.66
N ALA A 41 21.85 -0.37 -7.68
CA ALA A 41 23.05 -0.63 -6.89
C ALA A 41 24.21 0.30 -7.30
N GLY A 42 24.39 0.54 -8.62
CA GLY A 42 25.38 1.48 -9.15
C GLY A 42 25.10 2.91 -8.71
N GLU A 43 23.84 3.38 -8.80
CA GLU A 43 23.48 4.73 -8.35
C GLU A 43 23.65 4.91 -6.83
N LEU A 44 23.33 3.90 -6.01
CA LEU A 44 23.59 3.92 -4.57
C LEU A 44 25.10 4.03 -4.27
N ALA A 45 25.91 3.25 -4.97
CA ALA A 45 27.37 3.30 -4.82
C ALA A 45 27.93 4.69 -5.19
N ASN A 46 27.48 5.25 -6.33
CA ASN A 46 27.89 6.58 -6.81
C ASN A 46 27.38 7.72 -5.89
N ALA A 47 26.20 7.57 -5.28
CA ALA A 47 25.63 8.55 -4.37
C ALA A 47 26.27 8.51 -2.98
N ARG A 48 26.98 7.45 -2.62
CA ARG A 48 27.52 7.22 -1.27
C ARG A 48 28.35 8.37 -0.71
N GLY A 49 29.27 8.90 -1.49
CA GLY A 49 30.08 10.06 -1.10
C GLY A 49 29.29 11.36 -1.17
N PRO A 50 28.76 11.74 -2.34
CA PRO A 50 28.06 13.02 -2.53
C PRO A 50 26.86 13.24 -1.61
N LEU A 51 26.12 12.19 -1.25
CA LEU A 51 24.96 12.28 -0.35
C LEU A 51 25.26 11.78 1.07
N ALA A 52 26.53 11.47 1.38
CA ALA A 52 26.96 10.97 2.68
C ALA A 52 26.10 9.79 3.19
N LEU A 53 25.95 8.73 2.37
CA LEU A 53 25.15 7.54 2.73
C LEU A 53 25.92 6.66 3.73
N GLN A 54 26.01 7.11 4.99
CA GLN A 54 26.81 6.46 6.05
C GLN A 54 26.32 5.05 6.38
N GLY A 55 25.03 4.77 6.16
CA GLY A 55 24.43 3.46 6.37
C GLY A 55 24.77 2.42 5.30
N LEU A 56 25.50 2.79 4.25
CA LEU A 56 25.96 1.90 3.18
C LEU A 56 27.51 1.75 3.21
N PRO A 57 28.11 1.21 4.29
CA PRO A 57 29.56 1.15 4.43
C PRO A 57 30.23 0.19 3.44
N ASP A 58 29.51 -0.82 2.95
CA ASP A 58 30.07 -1.90 2.12
C ASP A 58 29.06 -2.33 1.02
N GLN A 59 29.55 -3.14 0.09
CA GLN A 59 28.75 -3.65 -1.03
C GLN A 59 27.56 -4.51 -0.55
N ALA A 60 27.66 -5.22 0.55
CA ALA A 60 26.59 -6.07 1.06
C ALA A 60 25.37 -5.24 1.50
N THR A 61 25.60 -4.06 2.10
CA THR A 61 24.52 -3.13 2.49
C THR A 61 23.89 -2.46 1.28
N ILE A 62 24.69 -2.10 0.27
CA ILE A 62 24.20 -1.57 -1.03
C ILE A 62 23.32 -2.61 -1.72
N ASP A 63 23.79 -3.85 -1.85
CA ASP A 63 23.07 -4.94 -2.50
C ASP A 63 21.73 -5.21 -1.80
N THR A 64 21.76 -5.21 -0.46
CA THR A 64 20.56 -5.45 0.35
C THR A 64 19.52 -4.34 0.14
N LEU A 65 19.93 -3.08 0.11
CA LEU A 65 19.02 -1.97 -0.13
C LEU A 65 18.50 -1.97 -1.57
N ALA A 66 19.36 -2.19 -2.56
CA ALA A 66 18.96 -2.33 -3.95
C ALA A 66 17.91 -3.44 -4.13
N MET A 67 18.08 -4.58 -3.45
CA MET A 67 17.10 -5.67 -3.45
C MET A 67 15.77 -5.26 -2.83
N GLN A 68 15.75 -4.43 -1.77
CA GLN A 68 14.51 -3.91 -1.20
C GLN A 68 13.80 -2.97 -2.19
N PHE A 69 14.55 -2.12 -2.90
CA PHE A 69 13.97 -1.30 -3.97
C PHE A 69 13.33 -2.16 -5.06
N ILE A 70 14.01 -3.22 -5.51
CA ILE A 70 13.43 -4.15 -6.49
C ILE A 70 12.17 -4.83 -5.96
N ALA A 71 12.16 -5.25 -4.70
CA ALA A 71 10.96 -5.84 -4.09
C ALA A 71 9.79 -4.86 -4.04
N SER A 72 10.05 -3.58 -3.73
CA SER A 72 9.05 -2.51 -3.70
C SER A 72 8.54 -2.16 -5.10
N LEU A 73 9.44 -1.99 -6.08
CA LEU A 73 9.06 -1.77 -7.48
C LEU A 73 8.18 -2.89 -8.04
N ARG A 74 8.43 -4.14 -7.66
CA ARG A 74 7.60 -5.27 -8.07
C ARG A 74 6.17 -5.19 -7.50
N ARG A 75 6.00 -4.60 -6.32
CA ARG A 75 4.64 -4.32 -5.79
C ARG A 75 3.92 -3.27 -6.64
N GLU A 76 4.62 -2.22 -7.06
CA GLU A 76 4.05 -1.23 -7.99
C GLU A 76 3.64 -1.85 -9.34
N ASP A 77 4.52 -2.67 -9.92
CA ASP A 77 4.24 -3.35 -11.19
C ASP A 77 3.07 -4.33 -11.09
N TYR A 78 2.84 -4.94 -9.94
CA TYR A 78 1.70 -5.81 -9.75
C TYR A 78 0.38 -5.07 -10.05
N TYR A 79 0.21 -3.86 -9.52
CA TYR A 79 -0.98 -3.07 -9.77
C TYR A 79 -1.14 -2.67 -11.24
N ARG A 80 -0.04 -2.27 -11.90
CA ARG A 80 -0.04 -1.99 -13.35
C ARG A 80 -0.43 -3.23 -14.16
N LEU A 81 0.12 -4.39 -13.81
CA LEU A 81 -0.21 -5.65 -14.50
C LEU A 81 -1.66 -6.06 -14.30
N VAL A 82 -2.21 -5.87 -13.11
CA VAL A 82 -3.62 -6.19 -12.83
C VAL A 82 -4.53 -5.29 -13.67
N GLN A 83 -4.24 -3.98 -13.74
CA GLN A 83 -5.04 -3.03 -14.52
C GLN A 83 -5.00 -3.29 -16.03
N ASN A 84 -3.85 -3.72 -16.56
CA ASN A 84 -3.65 -3.94 -17.99
C ASN A 84 -4.19 -5.27 -18.50
N LYS A 85 -4.78 -6.11 -17.64
CA LYS A 85 -5.37 -7.40 -18.01
C LYS A 85 -6.88 -7.34 -17.87
N PRO A 86 -7.67 -7.89 -18.81
CA PRO A 86 -9.10 -8.03 -18.62
C PRO A 86 -9.40 -8.84 -17.36
N ILE A 87 -10.23 -8.28 -16.49
CA ILE A 87 -10.65 -8.92 -15.25
C ILE A 87 -12.09 -9.44 -15.43
N GLY A 88 -12.29 -10.73 -15.18
CA GLY A 88 -13.63 -11.31 -15.23
C GLY A 88 -14.47 -10.89 -14.02
N ALA A 89 -15.78 -10.65 -14.23
CA ALA A 89 -16.73 -10.19 -13.22
C ALA A 89 -16.77 -11.07 -11.96
N LEU A 90 -16.51 -12.36 -12.07
CA LEU A 90 -16.47 -13.29 -10.92
C LEU A 90 -15.37 -12.93 -9.89
N ARG A 91 -14.36 -12.14 -10.30
CA ARG A 91 -13.34 -11.64 -9.38
C ARG A 91 -13.85 -10.48 -8.52
N ALA A 92 -14.89 -9.79 -8.98
CA ALA A 92 -15.53 -8.69 -8.26
C ALA A 92 -16.77 -9.14 -7.47
N ASP A 93 -17.20 -10.39 -7.62
CA ASP A 93 -18.36 -10.93 -6.91
C ASP A 93 -17.95 -11.56 -5.56
N PRO A 94 -18.28 -10.95 -4.41
CA PRO A 94 -17.96 -11.50 -3.09
C PRO A 94 -18.68 -12.82 -2.78
N GLY A 95 -19.75 -13.16 -3.49
CA GLY A 95 -20.42 -14.46 -3.40
C GLY A 95 -19.62 -15.60 -4.06
N HIS A 96 -18.74 -15.27 -4.99
CA HIS A 96 -17.99 -16.27 -5.74
C HIS A 96 -16.70 -16.71 -5.03
N PRO A 97 -16.27 -18.00 -5.12
CA PRO A 97 -15.03 -18.48 -4.51
C PRO A 97 -13.75 -17.80 -5.05
N SER A 98 -13.79 -17.32 -6.31
CA SER A 98 -12.66 -16.62 -6.93
C SER A 98 -12.59 -15.13 -6.63
N PHE A 99 -13.44 -14.60 -5.76
CA PHE A 99 -13.41 -13.21 -5.35
C PHE A 99 -12.00 -12.80 -4.87
N ASP A 100 -11.55 -11.66 -5.37
CA ASP A 100 -10.25 -11.08 -5.05
C ASP A 100 -10.40 -9.55 -5.04
N PRO A 101 -10.39 -8.90 -3.87
CA PRO A 101 -10.65 -7.46 -3.80
C PRO A 101 -9.63 -6.62 -4.57
N GLU A 102 -8.38 -7.06 -4.69
CA GLU A 102 -7.37 -6.35 -5.49
C GLU A 102 -7.74 -6.34 -6.98
N ARG A 103 -8.29 -7.46 -7.47
CA ARG A 103 -8.81 -7.56 -8.85
C ARG A 103 -10.17 -6.93 -9.01
N ALA A 104 -11.01 -6.97 -7.97
CA ALA A 104 -12.29 -6.30 -7.98
C ALA A 104 -12.16 -4.80 -8.18
N VAL A 105 -11.21 -4.14 -7.50
CA VAL A 105 -10.90 -2.72 -7.73
C VAL A 105 -10.54 -2.49 -9.21
N ALA A 106 -9.62 -3.28 -9.76
CA ALA A 106 -9.22 -3.13 -11.16
C ALA A 106 -10.38 -3.39 -12.13
N TYR A 107 -11.26 -4.36 -11.83
CA TYR A 107 -12.48 -4.61 -12.59
C TYR A 107 -13.37 -3.37 -12.61
N HIS A 108 -13.71 -2.79 -11.47
CA HIS A 108 -14.56 -1.60 -11.39
C HIS A 108 -13.94 -0.39 -12.09
N VAL A 109 -12.63 -0.18 -11.97
CA VAL A 109 -11.92 0.86 -12.76
C VAL A 109 -12.07 0.61 -14.26
N GLN A 110 -11.91 -0.64 -14.74
CA GLN A 110 -12.09 -0.99 -16.15
C GLN A 110 -13.53 -0.81 -16.64
N GLN A 111 -14.52 -0.92 -15.77
CA GLN A 111 -15.92 -0.65 -16.08
C GLN A 111 -16.29 0.85 -15.96
N GLY A 112 -15.37 1.71 -15.53
CA GLY A 112 -15.64 3.12 -15.26
C GLY A 112 -16.40 3.38 -13.95
N ASP A 113 -16.57 2.36 -13.12
CA ASP A 113 -17.24 2.45 -11.82
C ASP A 113 -16.24 2.87 -10.73
N ILE A 114 -15.90 4.14 -10.77
CA ILE A 114 -14.90 4.75 -9.88
C ILE A 114 -15.36 4.76 -8.43
N ASP A 115 -16.67 4.86 -8.21
CA ASP A 115 -17.24 4.91 -6.87
C ASP A 115 -17.08 3.58 -6.14
N GLU A 116 -17.40 2.47 -6.79
CA GLU A 116 -17.19 1.16 -6.22
C GLU A 116 -15.71 0.80 -6.07
N ALA A 117 -14.87 1.20 -7.04
CA ALA A 117 -13.44 1.02 -6.94
C ALA A 117 -12.86 1.75 -5.71
N GLY A 118 -13.24 3.00 -5.48
CA GLY A 118 -12.82 3.79 -4.32
C GLY A 118 -13.29 3.21 -2.99
N TRP A 119 -14.53 2.71 -2.95
CA TRP A 119 -15.08 2.04 -1.78
C TRP A 119 -14.30 0.78 -1.41
N LEU A 120 -14.00 -0.07 -2.40
CA LEU A 120 -13.18 -1.27 -2.19
C LEU A 120 -11.76 -0.95 -1.74
N VAL A 121 -11.12 0.12 -2.28
CA VAL A 121 -9.81 0.57 -1.80
C VAL A 121 -9.87 1.00 -0.34
N PHE A 122 -10.94 1.71 0.08
CA PHE A 122 -11.14 2.04 1.49
C PHE A 122 -11.26 0.77 2.35
N LEU A 123 -12.08 -0.20 1.96
CA LEU A 123 -12.23 -1.45 2.69
C LEU A 123 -10.91 -2.23 2.77
N MET A 124 -10.16 -2.32 1.67
CA MET A 124 -8.85 -2.96 1.64
C MET A 124 -7.87 -2.30 2.61
N THR A 125 -7.85 -0.97 2.65
CA THR A 125 -7.01 -0.21 3.58
C THR A 125 -7.47 -0.37 5.03
N HIS A 126 -8.79 -0.32 5.26
CA HIS A 126 -9.36 -0.45 6.60
C HIS A 126 -9.08 -1.82 7.22
N PHE A 127 -9.25 -2.89 6.46
CA PHE A 127 -8.99 -4.25 6.94
C PHE A 127 -7.51 -4.59 6.92
N ALA A 128 -6.72 -4.04 6.01
CA ALA A 128 -5.40 -4.47 5.60
C ALA A 128 -5.34 -6.01 5.41
N ARG A 129 -4.52 -6.50 4.53
CA ARG A 129 -4.49 -7.93 4.24
C ARG A 129 -3.79 -8.71 5.34
N PRO A 130 -4.47 -9.57 6.13
CA PRO A 130 -3.79 -10.51 7.01
C PRO A 130 -3.20 -11.68 6.21
N LEU A 131 -2.27 -12.43 6.83
CA LEU A 131 -1.70 -13.63 6.19
C LEU A 131 -2.76 -14.67 5.82
N SER A 132 -3.88 -14.71 6.53
CA SER A 132 -5.03 -15.58 6.26
C SER A 132 -5.88 -15.17 5.06
N GLY A 133 -5.56 -14.04 4.40
CA GLY A 133 -6.31 -13.56 3.25
C GLY A 133 -7.45 -12.62 3.58
N TRP A 134 -8.33 -12.37 2.60
CA TRP A 134 -9.34 -11.31 2.63
C TRP A 134 -10.70 -11.72 3.22
N GLN A 135 -10.78 -12.79 4.03
CA GLN A 135 -12.08 -13.31 4.50
C GLN A 135 -12.95 -12.24 5.18
N ARG A 136 -12.37 -11.42 6.05
CA ARG A 136 -13.11 -10.37 6.75
C ARG A 136 -13.70 -9.31 5.81
N LEU A 137 -12.92 -8.88 4.82
CA LEU A 137 -13.42 -7.97 3.79
C LEU A 137 -14.53 -8.63 2.98
N LYS A 138 -14.33 -9.89 2.56
CA LYS A 138 -15.32 -10.66 1.82
C LYS A 138 -16.64 -10.77 2.57
N ASP A 139 -16.59 -11.09 3.85
CA ASP A 139 -17.78 -11.25 4.70
C ASP A 139 -18.54 -9.94 4.88
N VAL A 140 -17.81 -8.84 5.13
CA VAL A 140 -18.44 -7.52 5.26
C VAL A 140 -18.99 -7.04 3.93
N TYR A 141 -18.17 -6.99 2.90
CA TYR A 141 -18.57 -6.50 1.58
C TYR A 141 -19.68 -7.36 0.97
N GLY A 142 -19.56 -8.69 1.08
CA GLY A 142 -20.54 -9.68 0.60
C GLY A 142 -21.71 -9.93 1.55
N ARG A 143 -21.89 -9.13 2.60
CA ARG A 143 -23.02 -9.23 3.53
C ARG A 143 -23.25 -10.66 4.05
N LEU A 144 -22.15 -11.37 4.36
CA LEU A 144 -22.16 -12.80 4.76
C LEU A 144 -22.87 -13.72 3.74
N GLY A 145 -22.81 -13.39 2.46
CA GLY A 145 -23.46 -14.13 1.38
C GLY A 145 -24.91 -13.72 1.08
N ALA A 146 -25.47 -12.75 1.81
CA ALA A 146 -26.85 -12.29 1.63
C ALA A 146 -26.98 -11.06 0.71
N GLY A 147 -25.98 -10.82 -0.13
CA GLY A 147 -25.98 -9.68 -1.05
C GLY A 147 -24.67 -8.92 -1.01
N ARG A 148 -24.72 -7.59 -1.18
CA ARG A 148 -23.53 -6.74 -1.26
C ARG A 148 -23.75 -5.42 -0.53
N TRP A 149 -22.74 -4.96 0.18
CA TRP A 149 -22.62 -3.60 0.69
C TRP A 149 -21.73 -2.79 -0.27
N ASP A 150 -22.22 -2.59 -1.50
CA ASP A 150 -21.59 -1.74 -2.50
C ASP A 150 -21.73 -0.26 -2.14
N TRP A 151 -20.98 0.59 -2.84
CA TRP A 151 -20.99 2.03 -2.60
C TRP A 151 -22.41 2.61 -2.66
N THR A 152 -23.15 2.28 -3.71
CA THR A 152 -24.51 2.82 -3.94
C THR A 152 -25.44 2.47 -2.79
N THR A 153 -25.41 1.23 -2.32
CA THR A 153 -26.24 0.77 -1.20
C THR A 153 -25.85 1.45 0.12
N VAL A 154 -24.55 1.56 0.37
CA VAL A 154 -24.02 2.15 1.62
C VAL A 154 -24.29 3.64 1.68
N ILE A 155 -24.06 4.39 0.59
CA ILE A 155 -24.24 5.85 0.58
C ILE A 155 -25.76 6.22 0.61
N ALA A 156 -26.62 5.40 0.00
CA ALA A 156 -28.07 5.62 0.02
C ALA A 156 -28.66 5.42 1.43
N ASN A 157 -28.18 4.46 2.19
CA ASN A 157 -28.65 4.21 3.56
C ASN A 157 -27.52 3.71 4.48
N PRO A 158 -26.63 4.61 4.95
CA PRO A 158 -25.53 4.24 5.84
C PRO A 158 -26.01 3.57 7.14
N GLN A 159 -27.17 3.97 7.65
CA GLN A 159 -27.70 3.41 8.89
C GLN A 159 -28.05 1.94 8.76
N ALA A 160 -28.53 1.49 7.57
CA ALA A 160 -28.80 0.08 7.33
C ALA A 160 -27.48 -0.75 7.41
N PHE A 161 -26.37 -0.22 6.85
CA PHE A 161 -25.05 -0.85 6.98
C PHE A 161 -24.59 -0.91 8.44
N TYR A 162 -24.74 0.18 9.20
CA TYR A 162 -24.32 0.21 10.61
C TYR A 162 -25.13 -0.76 11.46
N ASN A 163 -26.45 -0.82 11.29
CA ASN A 163 -27.34 -1.74 12.00
C ASN A 163 -27.00 -3.20 11.67
N TRP A 164 -26.75 -3.48 10.38
CA TRP A 164 -26.34 -4.80 9.95
C TRP A 164 -25.00 -5.21 10.58
N LEU A 165 -24.01 -4.32 10.59
CA LEU A 165 -22.70 -4.58 11.20
C LEU A 165 -22.83 -4.85 12.69
N ASP A 166 -23.61 -4.04 13.40
CA ASP A 166 -23.85 -4.19 14.84
C ASP A 166 -24.56 -5.53 15.17
N ALA A 167 -25.44 -6.01 14.30
CA ALA A 167 -26.15 -7.27 14.47
C ALA A 167 -25.31 -8.51 14.10
N ASN A 168 -24.36 -8.38 13.14
CA ASN A 168 -23.70 -9.52 12.54
C ASN A 168 -22.20 -9.63 12.82
N TRP A 169 -21.59 -8.70 13.57
CA TRP A 169 -20.15 -8.64 13.77
C TRP A 169 -19.49 -9.93 14.29
N GLN A 170 -20.23 -10.74 15.07
CA GLN A 170 -19.76 -12.02 15.61
C GLN A 170 -19.65 -13.11 14.54
N GLY A 171 -20.48 -13.06 13.52
CA GLY A 171 -20.46 -14.00 12.39
C GLY A 171 -19.39 -13.68 11.32
N ILE A 172 -18.80 -12.47 11.36
CA ILE A 172 -17.80 -12.04 10.40
C ILE A 172 -16.45 -12.69 10.75
N GLY A 173 -15.95 -13.53 9.83
CA GLY A 173 -14.71 -14.27 9.98
C GLY A 173 -13.44 -13.45 9.74
N GLY A 174 -12.32 -14.16 9.62
CA GLY A 174 -11.03 -13.58 9.29
C GLY A 174 -10.45 -12.65 10.38
N ALA A 175 -9.48 -11.83 9.99
CA ALA A 175 -8.78 -10.92 10.90
C ALA A 175 -8.50 -9.56 10.24
N PHE A 176 -8.14 -8.57 11.03
CA PHE A 176 -7.46 -7.37 10.55
C PHE A 176 -5.96 -7.67 10.32
N GLY A 177 -5.34 -7.03 9.34
CA GLY A 177 -3.91 -7.11 9.16
C GLY A 177 -3.12 -6.45 10.30
N ASN A 178 -1.83 -6.73 10.37
CA ASN A 178 -0.97 -6.30 11.48
C ASN A 178 -1.02 -4.79 11.75
N HIS A 179 -1.07 -3.97 10.71
CA HIS A 179 -1.12 -2.52 10.84
C HIS A 179 -2.47 -2.00 11.32
N ARG A 180 -3.52 -2.84 11.30
CA ARG A 180 -4.90 -2.53 11.68
C ARG A 180 -5.41 -3.38 12.84
N LYS A 181 -4.55 -4.06 13.56
CA LYS A 181 -4.90 -5.00 14.65
C LYS A 181 -5.67 -4.38 15.83
N TYR A 182 -5.72 -3.06 15.93
CA TYR A 182 -6.46 -2.35 16.99
C TYR A 182 -7.87 -1.93 16.54
N GLU A 183 -8.21 -2.15 15.27
CA GLU A 183 -9.56 -1.92 14.75
C GLU A 183 -10.53 -3.00 15.25
N SER A 184 -11.81 -2.69 15.25
CA SER A 184 -12.84 -3.61 15.73
C SER A 184 -14.14 -3.48 14.95
N LEU A 185 -14.79 -4.63 14.75
CA LEU A 185 -16.19 -4.68 14.29
C LEU A 185 -17.18 -4.54 15.46
N ARG A 186 -16.72 -4.76 16.69
CA ARG A 186 -17.58 -4.79 17.89
C ARG A 186 -18.22 -3.41 18.12
N PRO A 187 -19.55 -3.36 18.31
CA PRO A 187 -20.22 -2.15 18.77
C PRO A 187 -19.63 -1.64 20.10
N GLY A 188 -19.46 -0.33 20.23
CA GLY A 188 -18.92 0.28 21.47
C GLY A 188 -17.40 0.12 21.66
N ALA A 189 -16.67 -0.51 20.74
CA ALA A 189 -15.19 -0.51 20.79
C ALA A 189 -14.62 0.91 20.65
N LYS A 190 -13.38 1.13 21.09
CA LYS A 190 -12.69 2.43 20.95
C LYS A 190 -12.50 2.84 19.48
N ARG A 191 -12.36 1.85 18.59
CA ARG A 191 -12.12 2.04 17.15
C ARG A 191 -13.10 1.16 16.34
N PRO A 192 -14.40 1.47 16.38
CA PRO A 192 -15.40 0.67 15.67
C PRO A 192 -15.37 1.01 14.18
N MET A 193 -15.48 -0.01 13.31
CA MET A 193 -15.52 0.15 11.86
C MET A 193 -16.61 1.15 11.43
N LYS A 194 -17.80 1.06 12.02
CA LYS A 194 -18.92 1.95 11.64
C LYS A 194 -18.56 3.43 11.74
N ARG A 195 -17.73 3.84 12.71
CA ARG A 195 -17.29 5.23 12.82
C ARG A 195 -16.28 5.58 11.73
N ALA A 196 -15.36 4.68 11.41
CA ALA A 196 -14.44 4.90 10.30
C ALA A 196 -15.18 5.02 8.96
N VAL A 197 -16.23 4.21 8.75
CA VAL A 197 -17.10 4.31 7.57
C VAL A 197 -17.86 5.63 7.57
N ALA A 198 -18.45 6.05 8.69
CA ALA A 198 -19.16 7.33 8.77
C ALA A 198 -18.24 8.51 8.42
N ASP A 199 -17.04 8.54 8.99
CA ASP A 199 -16.04 9.57 8.69
C ASP A 199 -15.62 9.54 7.20
N TYR A 200 -15.50 8.32 6.61
CA TYR A 200 -15.16 8.15 5.20
C TYR A 200 -16.28 8.68 4.27
N LEU A 201 -17.52 8.29 4.52
CA LEU A 201 -18.67 8.77 3.73
C LEU A 201 -18.78 10.30 3.81
N ALA A 202 -18.57 10.88 5.00
CA ALA A 202 -18.56 12.33 5.18
C ALA A 202 -17.40 13.01 4.43
N TRP A 203 -16.23 12.37 4.36
CA TRP A 203 -15.06 12.90 3.65
C TRP A 203 -15.24 12.86 2.12
N ILE A 204 -15.75 11.77 1.57
CA ILE A 204 -16.06 11.66 0.12
C ILE A 204 -17.24 12.55 -0.26
N GLY A 205 -18.30 12.56 0.57
CA GLY A 205 -19.52 13.29 0.32
C GLY A 205 -20.50 12.59 -0.65
N PRO A 206 -21.69 13.16 -0.83
CA PRO A 206 -22.79 12.55 -1.58
C PRO A 206 -22.54 12.49 -3.10
N GLY A 207 -21.58 13.26 -3.62
CA GLY A 207 -21.23 13.27 -5.04
C GLY A 207 -20.38 12.07 -5.48
N GLY A 208 -19.93 11.23 -4.55
CA GLY A 208 -19.11 10.07 -4.82
C GLY A 208 -17.64 10.38 -5.10
N HIS A 209 -16.87 9.33 -5.35
CA HIS A 209 -15.41 9.40 -5.51
C HIS A 209 -15.00 10.16 -6.77
N ALA A 210 -15.71 9.95 -7.88
CA ALA A 210 -15.39 10.60 -9.14
C ALA A 210 -15.48 12.14 -9.00
N ALA A 211 -16.55 12.63 -8.43
CA ALA A 211 -16.74 14.08 -8.20
C ALA A 211 -15.75 14.62 -7.14
N PHE A 212 -15.51 13.84 -6.08
CA PHE A 212 -14.58 14.20 -5.02
C PHE A 212 -13.15 14.36 -5.55
N PHE A 213 -12.62 13.39 -6.29
CA PHE A 213 -11.26 13.48 -6.85
C PHE A 213 -11.16 14.53 -7.96
N ALA A 214 -12.18 14.69 -8.80
CA ALA A 214 -12.22 15.79 -9.76
C ALA A 214 -12.15 17.17 -9.07
N ASN A 215 -12.83 17.32 -7.94
CA ASN A 215 -12.74 18.54 -7.13
C ASN A 215 -11.33 18.74 -6.53
N ALA A 216 -10.70 17.70 -6.03
CA ALA A 216 -9.32 17.77 -5.52
C ALA A 216 -8.34 18.25 -6.60
N VAL A 217 -8.47 17.73 -7.83
CA VAL A 217 -7.68 18.19 -8.98
C VAL A 217 -7.91 19.68 -9.27
N ARG A 218 -9.17 20.12 -9.30
CA ARG A 218 -9.49 21.55 -9.51
C ARG A 218 -8.90 22.44 -8.43
N THR A 219 -8.88 21.98 -7.18
CA THR A 219 -8.41 22.75 -6.02
C THR A 219 -6.88 22.78 -5.92
N ALA A 220 -6.22 21.65 -6.14
CA ALA A 220 -4.77 21.49 -5.94
C ALA A 220 -3.94 21.62 -7.23
N GLY A 221 -4.61 21.74 -8.39
CA GLY A 221 -3.96 21.79 -9.71
C GLY A 221 -3.65 20.41 -10.29
N ASN A 222 -2.89 20.38 -11.38
CA ASN A 222 -2.67 19.15 -12.16
C ASN A 222 -1.40 18.36 -11.75
N ASN A 223 -0.67 18.81 -10.72
CA ASN A 223 0.52 18.09 -10.27
C ASN A 223 0.10 16.94 -9.34
N PRO A 224 0.42 15.67 -9.67
CA PRO A 224 0.01 14.50 -8.89
C PRO A 224 0.46 14.56 -7.43
N HIS A 225 1.64 15.10 -7.15
CA HIS A 225 2.19 15.22 -5.81
C HIS A 225 1.44 16.27 -4.97
N THR A 226 1.07 17.39 -5.57
CA THR A 226 0.29 18.44 -4.90
C THR A 226 -1.11 17.96 -4.58
N ILE A 227 -1.75 17.22 -5.49
CA ILE A 227 -3.09 16.64 -5.27
C ILE A 227 -3.02 15.60 -4.15
N PHE A 228 -2.01 14.73 -4.15
CA PHE A 228 -1.80 13.76 -3.08
C PHE A 228 -1.65 14.43 -1.72
N ASP A 229 -0.83 15.46 -1.61
CA ASP A 229 -0.61 16.20 -0.37
C ASP A 229 -1.89 16.91 0.13
N HIS A 230 -2.67 17.53 -0.78
CA HIS A 230 -3.96 18.12 -0.47
C HIS A 230 -4.92 17.08 0.14
N LEU A 231 -5.05 15.94 -0.50
CA LEU A 231 -5.89 14.84 -0.01
C LEU A 231 -5.37 14.26 1.31
N TYR A 232 -4.05 14.06 1.44
CA TYR A 232 -3.43 13.54 2.66
C TYR A 232 -3.73 14.41 3.89
N ARG A 233 -3.68 15.75 3.73
CA ARG A 233 -3.98 16.70 4.81
C ARG A 233 -5.47 16.73 5.16
N SER A 234 -6.35 16.61 4.17
CA SER A 234 -7.81 16.65 4.37
C SER A 234 -8.37 15.36 4.94
N LEU A 235 -7.71 14.21 4.74
CA LEU A 235 -8.18 12.88 5.14
C LEU A 235 -8.16 12.73 6.66
N LYS A 236 -9.33 12.84 7.30
CA LYS A 236 -9.52 12.75 8.77
C LYS A 236 -10.56 11.68 9.08
N ILE A 237 -10.13 10.42 9.04
CA ILE A 237 -10.97 9.25 9.35
C ILE A 237 -10.46 8.63 10.64
N LEU A 238 -11.37 8.21 11.51
CA LEU A 238 -11.00 7.51 12.75
C LEU A 238 -10.05 6.36 12.43
N SER A 239 -8.94 6.30 13.14
CA SER A 239 -7.90 5.26 13.00
C SER A 239 -7.10 5.29 11.69
N PHE A 240 -7.37 6.22 10.76
CA PHE A 240 -6.49 6.46 9.63
C PHE A 240 -5.35 7.40 10.04
N GLY A 241 -4.38 6.83 10.75
CA GLY A 241 -3.11 7.49 11.01
C GLY A 241 -2.24 7.62 9.75
N ARG A 242 -1.00 8.06 9.93
CA ARG A 242 -0.05 8.29 8.84
C ARG A 242 -0.02 7.13 7.81
N LEU A 243 0.16 5.89 8.27
CA LEU A 243 0.31 4.73 7.39
C LEU A 243 -0.97 4.49 6.56
N ALA A 244 -2.13 4.45 7.21
CA ALA A 244 -3.37 4.18 6.49
C ALA A 244 -3.75 5.28 5.48
N LYS A 245 -3.43 6.55 5.76
CA LYS A 245 -3.58 7.66 4.79
C LYS A 245 -2.69 7.44 3.57
N PHE A 246 -1.43 7.11 3.82
CA PHE A 246 -0.44 6.89 2.78
C PHE A 246 -0.81 5.69 1.92
N ASP A 247 -1.18 4.56 2.53
CA ASP A 247 -1.58 3.33 1.84
C ASP A 247 -2.83 3.55 1.00
N TYR A 248 -3.87 4.20 1.57
CA TYR A 248 -5.10 4.49 0.85
C TYR A 248 -4.86 5.34 -0.40
N LEU A 249 -4.19 6.48 -0.24
CA LEU A 249 -3.94 7.39 -1.37
C LEU A 249 -2.99 6.78 -2.39
N SER A 250 -1.99 6.02 -1.95
CA SER A 250 -1.11 5.28 -2.86
C SER A 250 -1.88 4.25 -3.68
N LEU A 251 -2.83 3.51 -3.07
CA LEU A 251 -3.69 2.57 -3.80
C LEU A 251 -4.61 3.30 -4.78
N VAL A 252 -5.21 4.42 -4.38
CA VAL A 252 -6.04 5.28 -5.28
C VAL A 252 -5.25 5.68 -6.52
N GLY A 253 -4.00 6.13 -6.35
CA GLY A 253 -3.12 6.47 -7.48
C GLY A 253 -2.72 5.25 -8.32
N ARG A 254 -2.32 4.16 -7.67
CA ARG A 254 -1.89 2.91 -8.34
C ARG A 254 -2.97 2.28 -9.19
N TYR A 255 -4.23 2.35 -8.75
CA TYR A 255 -5.37 1.85 -9.53
C TYR A 255 -5.88 2.87 -10.57
N GLY A 256 -5.30 4.06 -10.65
CA GLY A 256 -5.74 5.08 -11.59
C GLY A 256 -7.11 5.68 -11.27
N ILE A 257 -7.60 5.55 -10.02
CA ILE A 257 -8.85 6.13 -9.55
C ILE A 257 -8.75 7.66 -9.53
N ALA A 258 -7.58 8.19 -9.18
CA ALA A 258 -7.25 9.61 -9.28
C ALA A 258 -5.80 9.80 -9.76
N PRO A 259 -5.47 10.92 -10.43
CA PRO A 259 -4.13 11.21 -10.92
C PRO A 259 -3.24 11.74 -9.79
N ILE A 260 -2.93 10.86 -8.82
CA ILE A 260 -2.17 11.19 -7.62
C ILE A 260 -0.96 10.27 -7.44
N GLU A 261 0.11 10.83 -6.90
CA GLU A 261 1.34 10.11 -6.56
C GLU A 261 1.98 10.76 -5.34
N ALA A 262 2.55 9.95 -4.44
CA ALA A 262 3.23 10.47 -3.26
C ALA A 262 4.49 11.27 -3.66
N GLY A 263 4.50 12.57 -3.38
CA GLY A 263 5.66 13.45 -3.59
C GLY A 263 6.60 13.52 -2.39
N SER A 264 6.29 12.82 -1.30
CA SER A 264 7.06 12.78 -0.05
C SER A 264 6.95 11.40 0.58
N ALA A 265 7.93 11.02 1.40
CA ALA A 265 7.86 9.83 2.22
C ALA A 265 7.02 10.02 3.49
N TYR A 266 6.48 11.22 3.74
CA TYR A 266 5.63 11.56 4.89
C TYR A 266 6.20 11.03 6.22
N LEU A 267 7.43 11.41 6.53
CA LEU A 267 8.19 10.83 7.65
C LEU A 267 7.62 11.18 9.04
N ASP A 268 6.77 12.19 9.16
CA ASP A 268 6.16 12.56 10.43
C ASP A 268 5.23 11.45 10.92
N GLY A 269 5.53 10.91 12.10
CA GLY A 269 4.84 9.74 12.64
C GLY A 269 5.20 8.39 11.96
N ALA A 270 6.14 8.38 11.01
CA ALA A 270 6.60 7.18 10.32
C ALA A 270 7.77 6.51 11.05
N THR A 271 7.50 5.48 11.86
CA THR A 271 8.57 4.79 12.62
C THR A 271 9.54 4.04 11.70
N GLY A 272 9.04 3.18 10.82
CA GLY A 272 9.86 2.35 9.93
C GLY A 272 10.63 3.16 8.89
N PRO A 273 9.95 3.93 8.03
CA PRO A 273 10.60 4.76 7.01
C PRO A 273 11.53 5.80 7.60
N GLY A 274 11.15 6.44 8.72
CA GLY A 274 12.00 7.41 9.41
C GLY A 274 13.29 6.79 9.98
N ARG A 275 13.21 5.57 10.53
CA ARG A 275 14.39 4.80 10.94
C ARG A 275 15.26 4.43 9.74
N GLY A 276 14.64 3.99 8.65
CA GLY A 276 15.34 3.66 7.41
C GLY A 276 16.06 4.85 6.81
N ALA A 277 15.42 6.03 6.78
CA ALA A 277 16.04 7.27 6.33
C ALA A 277 17.23 7.68 7.22
N ARG A 278 17.10 7.60 8.54
CA ARG A 278 18.22 7.85 9.45
C ARG A 278 19.34 6.84 9.27
N GLN A 279 18.99 5.57 9.13
CA GLN A 279 19.97 4.50 8.91
C GLN A 279 20.78 4.74 7.65
N ILE A 280 20.15 5.09 6.51
CA ILE A 280 20.90 5.28 5.26
C ILE A 280 21.80 6.50 5.31
N PHE A 281 21.32 7.65 5.82
CA PHE A 281 22.08 8.91 5.79
C PHE A 281 23.05 9.07 6.96
N ASP A 282 22.67 8.63 8.16
CA ASP A 282 23.43 8.89 9.39
C ASP A 282 24.11 7.62 9.93
N GLY A 283 23.89 6.45 9.29
CA GLY A 283 24.39 5.17 9.79
C GLY A 283 23.76 4.72 11.12
N ASN A 284 22.81 5.49 11.65
CA ASN A 284 22.17 5.27 12.94
C ASN A 284 20.65 5.49 12.84
N PRO A 285 19.80 4.44 13.00
CA PRO A 285 18.35 4.56 12.89
C PRO A 285 17.69 5.41 13.98
N LEU A 286 18.43 5.74 15.03
CA LEU A 286 18.00 6.56 16.17
C LEU A 286 18.61 7.96 16.17
N SER A 287 19.25 8.40 15.07
CA SER A 287 19.80 9.75 14.96
C SER A 287 18.70 10.81 15.15
N ARG A 288 19.15 12.04 15.47
CA ARG A 288 18.24 13.17 15.73
C ARG A 288 18.01 14.05 14.50
N THR A 289 18.46 13.64 13.32
CA THR A 289 18.23 14.40 12.09
C THR A 289 16.73 14.60 11.87
N SER A 290 16.34 15.84 11.64
CA SER A 290 14.92 16.23 11.48
C SER A 290 14.29 15.57 10.25
N ASN A 291 12.98 15.31 10.30
CA ASN A 291 12.27 14.73 9.17
C ASN A 291 12.29 15.62 7.92
N VAL A 292 12.34 16.94 8.08
CA VAL A 292 12.50 17.89 6.97
C VAL A 292 13.84 17.69 6.26
N ASN A 293 14.93 17.59 7.02
CA ASN A 293 16.27 17.35 6.45
C ASN A 293 16.37 15.95 5.82
N LEU A 294 15.76 14.95 6.44
CA LEU A 294 15.71 13.61 5.88
C LEU A 294 14.92 13.58 4.57
N GLN A 295 13.80 14.29 4.49
CA GLN A 295 13.02 14.37 3.25
C GLN A 295 13.83 15.04 2.13
N ALA A 296 14.48 16.15 2.39
CA ALA A 296 15.35 16.80 1.39
C ALA A 296 16.48 15.88 0.89
N LYS A 297 17.05 15.06 1.78
CA LYS A 297 18.05 14.05 1.39
C LYS A 297 17.42 12.91 0.57
N LEU A 298 16.20 12.48 0.89
CA LEU A 298 15.46 11.47 0.11
C LEU A 298 15.12 12.00 -1.28
N ASP A 299 14.70 13.26 -1.39
CA ASP A 299 14.43 13.92 -2.67
C ASP A 299 15.70 13.93 -3.56
N ALA A 300 16.84 14.30 -2.98
CA ALA A 300 18.13 14.27 -3.69
C ALA A 300 18.55 12.84 -4.09
N LEU A 301 18.22 11.84 -3.29
CA LEU A 301 18.49 10.44 -3.61
C LEU A 301 17.57 9.96 -4.73
N ASP A 302 16.28 10.31 -4.71
CA ASP A 302 15.32 9.88 -5.72
C ASP A 302 15.57 10.51 -7.10
N LEU A 303 16.13 11.72 -7.16
CA LEU A 303 16.61 12.30 -8.43
C LEU A 303 17.60 11.39 -9.17
N ARG A 304 18.36 10.56 -8.44
CA ARG A 304 19.29 9.58 -9.00
C ARG A 304 18.62 8.22 -9.22
N LEU A 305 17.90 7.72 -8.22
CA LEU A 305 17.31 6.39 -8.27
C LEU A 305 16.07 6.34 -9.18
N LYS A 306 15.30 7.41 -9.26
CA LYS A 306 14.06 7.54 -10.06
C LYS A 306 13.08 6.39 -9.77
N VAL A 307 12.87 6.11 -8.50
CA VAL A 307 11.98 5.04 -8.04
C VAL A 307 10.65 5.56 -7.52
N GLY A 308 10.58 6.83 -7.14
CA GLY A 308 9.43 7.48 -6.55
C GLY A 308 9.32 7.30 -5.03
N MET A 309 8.61 8.24 -4.37
CA MET A 309 8.56 8.30 -2.90
C MET A 309 7.80 7.17 -2.25
N ALA A 310 6.81 6.57 -2.93
CA ALA A 310 6.12 5.40 -2.41
C ALA A 310 7.03 4.17 -2.33
N VAL A 311 7.85 3.95 -3.37
CA VAL A 311 8.87 2.89 -3.39
C VAL A 311 9.98 3.17 -2.38
N MET A 312 10.41 4.43 -2.27
CA MET A 312 11.43 4.86 -1.31
C MET A 312 10.99 4.57 0.13
N GLU A 313 9.77 4.94 0.48
CA GLU A 313 9.17 4.73 1.80
C GLU A 313 9.15 3.26 2.19
N ASP A 314 8.59 2.43 1.31
CA ASP A 314 8.43 1.00 1.54
C ASP A 314 9.78 0.27 1.60
N ALA A 315 10.69 0.57 0.67
CA ALA A 315 12.02 -0.03 0.65
C ALA A 315 12.81 0.27 1.92
N LEU A 316 12.82 1.52 2.37
CA LEU A 316 13.52 1.94 3.58
C LEU A 316 12.88 1.36 4.85
N CYS A 317 11.54 1.31 4.89
CA CYS A 317 10.80 0.68 5.98
C CYS A 317 11.19 -0.78 6.17
N ASN A 318 11.40 -1.50 5.09
CA ASN A 318 11.77 -2.91 5.13
C ASN A 318 13.27 -3.13 5.34
N TRP A 319 14.12 -2.36 4.65
CA TRP A 319 15.57 -2.48 4.73
C TRP A 319 16.12 -2.28 6.14
N GLN A 320 15.66 -1.30 6.89
CA GLN A 320 16.14 -1.00 8.24
C GLN A 320 15.97 -2.16 9.24
N LYS A 321 15.08 -3.11 8.95
CA LYS A 321 14.87 -4.29 9.79
C LYS A 321 16.01 -5.31 9.67
N SER A 322 16.69 -5.36 8.52
CA SER A 322 17.81 -6.27 8.24
C SER A 322 18.75 -5.67 7.17
N PRO A 323 19.59 -4.65 7.52
CA PRO A 323 20.35 -3.88 6.53
C PRO A 323 21.43 -4.70 5.79
N ARG A 324 21.90 -5.80 6.37
CA ARG A 324 22.99 -6.62 5.82
C ARG A 324 22.51 -7.91 5.16
N ARG A 325 21.23 -8.27 5.31
CA ARG A 325 20.66 -9.47 4.73
C ARG A 325 19.30 -9.16 4.14
N PHE A 326 19.16 -9.39 2.85
CA PHE A 326 17.87 -9.23 2.20
C PHE A 326 16.83 -10.20 2.80
N VAL A 327 15.70 -9.65 3.21
CA VAL A 327 14.50 -10.38 3.63
C VAL A 327 13.34 -9.85 2.81
N HIS A 328 12.66 -10.74 2.09
CA HIS A 328 11.47 -10.35 1.33
C HIS A 328 10.27 -10.25 2.28
N TYR A 329 9.92 -9.03 2.63
CA TYR A 329 8.72 -8.76 3.43
C TYR A 329 7.49 -8.70 2.53
N LEU A 330 6.41 -9.33 2.96
CA LEU A 330 5.17 -9.44 2.20
C LEU A 330 4.10 -8.41 2.62
N GLY A 331 4.43 -7.46 3.47
CA GLY A 331 3.52 -6.44 3.99
C GLY A 331 3.11 -6.67 5.43
#